data_a2429457e45c49899251f648ccea07fd
#
_entry.id   a2429457e45c49899251f648ccea07fd
#
_cell.length_a   1.000
_cell.length_b   1.000
_cell.length_c   1.000
_cell.angle_alpha   90.00
_cell.angle_beta   90.00
_cell.angle_gamma   90.00
#
_symmetry.space_group_name_H-M   'P 1'
#
loop_
_entity.id
_entity.type
_entity.pdbx_description
1 polymer ?
#
loop_
_entity_poly.entity_id
_entity_poly.type
_entity_poly.pdbx_seq_one_letter_code
_entity_poly.pdbx_strand_id
1 'polypeptide(L)'
;MKNDKQQIKDTENERSAIITIGGSEYELLLTTRATKEIARRYGGLENLGDKLMKAENFEASLEEICWLIALMANQSILIHNLKNKDNQKDMITEEEIELLTSPLDLAACKTAITEAMFRGTKRNIESEDEGSKNEATE
;
A
#
# COMPACT_ATOMS: atom_id res chain seq x y z
N MET A 1 27.43 -11.26 -0.49
CA MET A 1 26.46 -11.37 -1.59
C MET A 1 25.02 -11.38 -1.11
N LYS A 2 24.67 -12.21 -0.13
CA LYS A 2 23.31 -12.20 0.42
C LYS A 2 22.96 -10.88 1.04
N ASN A 3 23.91 -10.22 1.68
CA ASN A 3 23.68 -8.93 2.33
C ASN A 3 23.37 -7.81 1.32
N ASP A 4 24.06 -7.83 0.19
CA ASP A 4 23.83 -6.82 -0.85
C ASP A 4 22.44 -6.95 -1.46
N LYS A 5 22.00 -8.18 -1.71
CA LYS A 5 20.66 -8.42 -2.23
C LYS A 5 19.60 -8.02 -1.22
N GLN A 6 19.86 -8.27 0.05
CA GLN A 6 18.95 -7.88 1.12
C GLN A 6 18.83 -6.37 1.25
N GLN A 7 19.94 -5.66 1.16
CA GLN A 7 19.95 -4.20 1.21
C GLN A 7 19.19 -3.59 0.02
N ILE A 8 19.39 -4.11 -1.17
CA ILE A 8 18.67 -3.66 -2.36
C ILE A 8 17.18 -3.91 -2.19
N LYS A 9 16.82 -5.08 -1.70
CA LYS A 9 15.43 -5.44 -1.47
C LYS A 9 14.78 -4.54 -0.41
N ASP A 10 15.49 -4.25 0.67
CA ASP A 10 15.00 -3.36 1.71
C ASP A 10 14.80 -1.95 1.19
N THR A 11 15.74 -1.47 0.36
CA THR A 11 15.64 -0.14 -0.25
C THR A 11 14.47 -0.07 -1.22
N GLU A 12 14.27 -1.10 -2.03
CA GLU A 12 13.15 -1.15 -2.97
C GLU A 12 11.80 -1.18 -2.24
N ASN A 13 11.76 -1.82 -1.07
CA ASN A 13 10.53 -2.02 -0.30
C ASN A 13 10.29 -0.95 0.76
N GLU A 14 11.05 0.14 0.76
CA GLU A 14 10.86 1.23 1.72
C GLU A 14 9.46 1.82 1.71
N ARG A 15 8.76 1.74 0.57
CA ARG A 15 7.42 2.29 0.41
C ARG A 15 6.32 1.24 0.48
N SER A 16 6.67 -0.01 0.70
CA SER A 16 5.72 -1.09 0.54
C SER A 16 5.66 -2.03 1.73
N ALA A 17 4.60 -2.79 1.77
CA ALA A 17 4.42 -3.93 2.65
C ALA A 17 3.92 -5.08 1.78
N ILE A 18 4.22 -6.32 2.18
CA ILE A 18 3.84 -7.49 1.40
C ILE A 18 2.77 -8.28 2.14
N ILE A 19 1.73 -8.69 1.41
CA ILE A 19 0.68 -9.55 1.95
C ILE A 19 0.53 -10.78 1.04
N THR A 20 -0.07 -11.83 1.59
CA THR A 20 -0.36 -13.05 0.84
C THR A 20 -1.88 -13.22 0.74
N ILE A 21 -2.37 -13.41 -0.48
CA ILE A 21 -3.79 -13.66 -0.74
C ILE A 21 -3.88 -14.84 -1.69
N GLY A 22 -4.63 -15.88 -1.28
CA GLY A 22 -4.82 -17.05 -2.12
C GLY A 22 -3.53 -17.73 -2.55
N GLY A 23 -2.50 -17.68 -1.69
CA GLY A 23 -1.21 -18.29 -1.98
C GLY A 23 -0.28 -17.44 -2.83
N SER A 24 -0.70 -16.25 -3.24
CA SER A 24 0.14 -15.33 -4.02
C SER A 24 0.52 -14.13 -3.17
N GLU A 25 1.74 -13.64 -3.37
CA GLU A 25 2.21 -12.44 -2.68
C GLU A 25 1.85 -11.20 -3.47
N TYR A 26 1.43 -10.16 -2.75
CA TYR A 26 1.11 -8.86 -3.32
C TYR A 26 1.83 -7.78 -2.56
N GLU A 27 2.43 -6.87 -3.27
CA GLU A 27 3.09 -5.70 -2.69
C GLU A 27 2.10 -4.56 -2.62
N LEU A 28 1.85 -4.05 -1.41
CA LEU A 28 0.98 -2.89 -1.20
C LEU A 28 1.82 -1.63 -1.29
N LEU A 29 1.43 -0.73 -2.16
CA LEU A 29 2.22 0.46 -2.45
C LEU A 29 1.35 1.71 -2.44
N LEU A 30 1.79 2.73 -1.69
CA LEU A 30 1.12 4.03 -1.67
C LEU A 30 1.76 4.94 -2.72
N THR A 31 1.14 4.99 -3.89
CA THR A 31 1.59 5.87 -4.97
C THR A 31 0.83 7.19 -4.92
N THR A 32 1.21 8.13 -5.77
CA THR A 32 0.45 9.37 -5.95
C THR A 32 -0.98 9.08 -6.38
N ARG A 33 -1.15 8.14 -7.30
CA ARG A 33 -2.48 7.75 -7.76
C ARG A 33 -3.32 7.18 -6.62
N ALA A 34 -2.75 6.26 -5.85
CA ALA A 34 -3.46 5.68 -4.70
C ALA A 34 -3.81 6.75 -3.68
N THR A 35 -2.91 7.67 -3.41
CA THR A 35 -3.17 8.79 -2.49
C THR A 35 -4.35 9.64 -2.96
N LYS A 36 -4.43 9.93 -4.26
CA LYS A 36 -5.55 10.67 -4.82
C LYS A 36 -6.88 9.93 -4.64
N GLU A 37 -6.88 8.63 -4.88
CA GLU A 37 -8.10 7.83 -4.74
C GLU A 37 -8.55 7.76 -3.27
N ILE A 38 -7.60 7.61 -2.36
CA ILE A 38 -7.90 7.62 -0.93
C ILE A 38 -8.46 8.98 -0.51
N ALA A 39 -7.87 10.06 -0.99
CA ALA A 39 -8.36 11.40 -0.68
C ALA A 39 -9.78 11.63 -1.19
N ARG A 40 -10.09 11.12 -2.38
CA ARG A 40 -11.43 11.22 -2.94
C ARG A 40 -12.46 10.47 -2.10
N ARG A 41 -12.10 9.28 -1.61
CA ARG A 41 -13.02 8.43 -0.88
C ARG A 41 -13.21 8.87 0.57
N TYR A 42 -12.16 9.32 1.23
CA TYR A 42 -12.18 9.62 2.67
C TYR A 42 -12.00 11.08 3.01
N GLY A 43 -11.59 11.90 2.05
CA GLY A 43 -11.29 13.30 2.30
C GLY A 43 -9.86 13.55 2.77
N GLY A 44 -9.04 12.48 2.92
CA GLY A 44 -7.64 12.60 3.32
C GLY A 44 -7.16 11.34 4.01
N LEU A 45 -5.85 11.22 4.15
CA LEU A 45 -5.23 10.06 4.81
C LEU A 45 -5.57 10.00 6.30
N GLU A 46 -5.72 11.15 6.93
CA GLU A 46 -6.09 11.21 8.35
C GLU A 46 -7.46 10.59 8.61
N ASN A 47 -8.42 10.89 7.76
CA ASN A 47 -9.77 10.33 7.88
C ASN A 47 -9.78 8.83 7.66
N LEU A 48 -8.92 8.34 6.78
CA LEU A 48 -8.77 6.91 6.55
C LEU A 48 -8.27 6.21 7.81
N GLY A 49 -7.25 6.78 8.45
CA GLY A 49 -6.73 6.25 9.70
C GLY A 49 -7.81 6.10 10.75
N ASP A 50 -8.62 7.15 10.93
CA ASP A 50 -9.72 7.14 11.87
C ASP A 50 -10.74 6.06 11.51
N LYS A 51 -11.09 5.94 10.24
CA LYS A 51 -12.06 4.92 9.82
C LYS A 51 -11.57 3.50 10.05
N LEU A 52 -10.30 3.24 9.77
CA LEU A 52 -9.73 1.91 9.98
C LEU A 52 -9.63 1.56 11.46
N MET A 53 -9.26 2.52 12.29
CA MET A 53 -9.01 2.28 13.71
C MET A 53 -10.28 2.30 14.55
N LYS A 54 -11.29 3.08 14.14
CA LYS A 54 -12.52 3.30 14.89
C LYS A 54 -13.75 2.70 14.22
N ALA A 55 -13.58 1.77 13.29
CA ALA A 55 -14.71 1.15 12.60
C ALA A 55 -15.56 0.37 13.60
N GLU A 56 -16.74 0.87 13.88
CA GLU A 56 -17.70 0.24 14.79
C GLU A 56 -18.44 -0.89 14.11
N ASN A 57 -18.57 -0.82 12.79
CA ASN A 57 -19.27 -1.82 12.00
C ASN A 57 -18.25 -2.76 11.35
N PHE A 58 -18.30 -4.02 11.77
CA PHE A 58 -17.38 -5.05 11.28
C PHE A 58 -17.48 -5.24 9.76
N GLU A 59 -18.71 -5.29 9.23
CA GLU A 59 -18.94 -5.45 7.79
C GLU A 59 -18.33 -4.29 6.99
N ALA A 60 -18.58 -3.06 7.43
CA ALA A 60 -18.03 -1.88 6.78
C ALA A 60 -16.51 -1.88 6.83
N SER A 61 -15.93 -2.32 7.95
CA SER A 61 -14.49 -2.42 8.10
C SER A 61 -13.90 -3.40 7.08
N LEU A 62 -14.55 -4.55 6.88
CA LEU A 62 -14.08 -5.53 5.90
C LEU A 62 -14.13 -4.97 4.47
N GLU A 63 -15.19 -4.26 4.13
CA GLU A 63 -15.30 -3.63 2.82
C GLU A 63 -14.20 -2.61 2.57
N GLU A 64 -13.92 -1.77 3.56
CA GLU A 64 -12.86 -0.76 3.45
C GLU A 64 -11.49 -1.41 3.28
N ILE A 65 -11.22 -2.47 4.04
CA ILE A 65 -9.96 -3.18 3.94
C ILE A 65 -9.80 -3.81 2.55
N CYS A 66 -10.84 -4.46 2.03
CA CYS A 66 -10.79 -5.04 0.69
C CYS A 66 -10.55 -3.99 -0.39
N TRP A 67 -11.20 -2.83 -0.27
CA TRP A 67 -11.01 -1.74 -1.22
C TRP A 67 -9.56 -1.23 -1.20
N LEU A 68 -9.01 -1.04 -0.01
CA LEU A 68 -7.64 -0.57 0.15
C LEU A 68 -6.62 -1.57 -0.37
N ILE A 69 -6.83 -2.86 -0.09
CA ILE A 69 -5.94 -3.92 -0.62
C ILE A 69 -5.94 -3.89 -2.14
N ALA A 70 -7.14 -3.86 -2.75
CA ALA A 70 -7.25 -3.83 -4.20
C ALA A 70 -6.54 -2.61 -4.78
N LEU A 71 -6.78 -1.44 -4.19
CA LEU A 71 -6.16 -0.20 -4.65
C LEU A 71 -4.63 -0.29 -4.58
N MET A 72 -4.10 -0.64 -3.41
CA MET A 72 -2.66 -0.59 -3.18
C MET A 72 -1.90 -1.74 -3.85
N ALA A 73 -2.48 -2.93 -3.90
CA ALA A 73 -1.87 -4.06 -4.60
C ALA A 73 -1.82 -3.79 -6.10
N ASN A 74 -2.87 -3.19 -6.64
CA ASN A 74 -2.91 -2.88 -8.06
C ASN A 74 -1.93 -1.79 -8.48
N GLN A 75 -1.45 -0.97 -7.56
CA GLN A 75 -0.41 0.01 -7.89
C GLN A 75 0.86 -0.69 -8.34
N SER A 76 1.28 -1.72 -7.62
CA SER A 76 2.47 -2.51 -7.98
C SER A 76 2.29 -3.20 -9.32
N ILE A 77 1.10 -3.75 -9.56
CA ILE A 77 0.78 -4.42 -10.83
C ILE A 77 0.80 -3.42 -11.99
N LEU A 78 0.21 -2.25 -11.79
CA LEU A 78 0.19 -1.20 -12.80
C LEU A 78 1.60 -0.73 -13.15
N ILE A 79 2.46 -0.58 -12.14
CA ILE A 79 3.85 -0.20 -12.36
C ILE A 79 4.58 -1.30 -13.15
N HIS A 80 4.36 -2.56 -12.78
CA HIS A 80 4.93 -3.69 -13.51
C HIS A 80 4.49 -3.64 -14.98
N ASN A 81 3.20 -3.44 -15.21
CA ASN A 81 2.64 -3.42 -16.57
C ASN A 81 3.16 -2.25 -17.39
N LEU A 82 3.38 -1.11 -16.74
CA LEU A 82 3.94 0.06 -17.40
C LEU A 82 5.35 -0.21 -17.92
N LYS A 83 6.13 -0.96 -17.16
CA LYS A 83 7.52 -1.30 -17.50
C LYS A 83 7.66 -2.55 -18.36
N ASN A 84 6.64 -3.41 -18.39
CA ASN A 84 6.67 -4.71 -19.07
C ASN A 84 5.46 -4.88 -19.97
N LYS A 85 5.41 -4.14 -21.05
CA LYS A 85 4.25 -4.13 -21.96
C LYS A 85 3.96 -5.48 -22.59
N ASP A 86 4.98 -6.31 -22.77
CA ASP A 86 4.84 -7.62 -23.37
C ASP A 86 4.51 -8.74 -22.39
N ASN A 87 4.54 -8.45 -21.09
CA ASN A 87 4.27 -9.43 -20.04
C ASN A 87 3.46 -8.78 -18.93
N GLN A 88 2.21 -8.48 -19.26
CA GLN A 88 1.31 -7.81 -18.31
C GLN A 88 0.67 -8.79 -17.35
N LYS A 89 0.43 -8.34 -16.14
CA LYS A 89 -0.26 -9.11 -15.11
C LYS A 89 -1.67 -8.58 -14.94
N ASP A 90 -2.58 -9.47 -14.55
CA ASP A 90 -3.95 -9.07 -14.25
C ASP A 90 -4.01 -8.37 -12.89
N MET A 91 -4.88 -7.38 -12.82
CA MET A 91 -5.14 -6.71 -11.54
C MET A 91 -6.02 -7.59 -10.66
N ILE A 92 -5.88 -7.43 -9.35
CA ILE A 92 -6.73 -8.14 -8.40
C ILE A 92 -7.99 -7.32 -8.15
N THR A 93 -9.13 -8.02 -7.99
CA THR A 93 -10.42 -7.37 -7.73
C THR A 93 -10.81 -7.52 -6.27
N GLU A 94 -11.71 -6.64 -5.82
CA GLU A 94 -12.26 -6.76 -4.47
C GLU A 94 -12.97 -8.09 -4.27
N GLU A 95 -13.67 -8.56 -5.30
CA GLU A 95 -14.35 -9.85 -5.25
C GLU A 95 -13.37 -11.00 -5.01
N GLU A 96 -12.23 -10.98 -5.71
CA GLU A 96 -11.21 -12.00 -5.49
C GLU A 96 -10.67 -11.95 -4.06
N ILE A 97 -10.46 -10.76 -3.53
CA ILE A 97 -9.98 -10.60 -2.16
C ILE A 97 -11.00 -11.16 -1.16
N GLU A 98 -12.28 -10.83 -1.36
CA GLU A 98 -13.34 -11.32 -0.47
C GLU A 98 -13.44 -12.84 -0.46
N LEU A 99 -13.27 -13.46 -1.63
CA LEU A 99 -13.42 -14.91 -1.77
C LEU A 99 -12.17 -15.68 -1.34
N LEU A 100 -11.00 -15.07 -1.46
CA LEU A 100 -9.72 -15.74 -1.18
C LEU A 100 -9.16 -15.48 0.22
N THR A 101 -9.87 -14.70 1.03
CA THR A 101 -9.43 -14.35 2.39
C THR A 101 -10.51 -14.69 3.40
N SER A 102 -10.09 -14.78 4.67
CA SER A 102 -11.00 -14.87 5.80
C SER A 102 -10.96 -13.55 6.56
N PRO A 103 -11.94 -13.29 7.47
CA PRO A 103 -11.88 -12.07 8.28
C PRO A 103 -10.60 -11.96 9.10
N LEU A 104 -10.04 -13.08 9.54
CA LEU A 104 -8.78 -13.08 10.28
C LEU A 104 -7.62 -12.64 9.37
N ASP A 105 -7.60 -13.12 8.14
CA ASP A 105 -6.60 -12.70 7.15
C ASP A 105 -6.68 -11.21 6.91
N LEU A 106 -7.89 -10.66 6.79
CA LEU A 106 -8.08 -9.23 6.56
C LEU A 106 -7.65 -8.40 7.76
N ALA A 107 -7.86 -8.91 8.97
CA ALA A 107 -7.38 -8.23 10.17
C ALA A 107 -5.85 -8.10 10.15
N ALA A 108 -5.15 -9.14 9.71
CA ALA A 108 -3.71 -9.10 9.54
C ALA A 108 -3.30 -8.11 8.45
N CYS A 109 -4.05 -8.04 7.37
CA CYS A 109 -3.78 -7.10 6.28
C CYS A 109 -3.93 -5.64 6.71
N LYS A 110 -4.77 -5.38 7.70
CA LYS A 110 -4.96 -4.02 8.24
C LYS A 110 -3.62 -3.43 8.70
N THR A 111 -2.80 -4.23 9.37
CA THR A 111 -1.48 -3.80 9.81
C THR A 111 -0.57 -3.50 8.61
N ALA A 112 -0.59 -4.36 7.60
CA ALA A 112 0.21 -4.16 6.39
C ALA A 112 -0.20 -2.89 5.64
N ILE A 113 -1.50 -2.61 5.56
CA ILE A 113 -2.01 -1.39 4.95
C ILE A 113 -1.47 -0.16 5.69
N THR A 114 -1.56 -0.18 7.01
CA THR A 114 -1.08 0.92 7.84
C THR A 114 0.42 1.14 7.65
N GLU A 115 1.20 0.07 7.62
CA GLU A 115 2.63 0.15 7.37
C GLU A 115 2.96 0.74 6.00
N ALA A 116 2.27 0.28 4.96
CA ALA A 116 2.50 0.77 3.60
C ALA A 116 2.20 2.27 3.50
N MET A 117 1.11 2.70 4.12
CA MET A 117 0.75 4.11 4.16
C MET A 117 1.78 4.93 4.93
N PHE A 118 2.21 4.44 6.08
CA PHE A 118 3.21 5.11 6.90
C PHE A 118 4.54 5.24 6.15
N ARG A 119 4.99 4.17 5.51
CA ARG A 119 6.24 4.19 4.75
C ARG A 119 6.20 5.15 3.58
N GLY A 120 5.07 5.20 2.87
CA GLY A 120 4.89 6.14 1.78
C GLY A 120 4.92 7.58 2.24
N THR A 121 4.21 7.88 3.32
CA THR A 121 4.16 9.22 3.90
C THR A 121 5.52 9.63 4.46
N LYS A 122 6.17 8.73 5.18
CA LYS A 122 7.49 8.98 5.75
C LYS A 122 8.51 9.32 4.68
N ARG A 123 8.48 8.60 3.57
CA ARG A 123 9.40 8.84 2.46
C ARG A 123 9.23 10.25 1.89
N ASN A 124 7.98 10.69 1.74
CA ASN A 124 7.70 12.05 1.26
C ASN A 124 8.21 13.10 2.23
N ILE A 125 7.99 12.90 3.52
CA ILE A 125 8.44 13.83 4.57
C ILE A 125 9.97 13.91 4.59
N GLU A 126 10.63 12.77 4.52
CA GLU A 126 12.10 12.72 4.50
C GLU A 126 12.68 13.45 3.29
N SER A 127 12.04 13.30 2.13
CA SER A 127 12.45 14.00 0.92
C SER A 127 12.32 15.52 1.08
N GLU A 128 11.24 15.98 1.69
CA GLU A 128 11.03 17.40 1.95
C GLU A 128 12.03 17.94 2.95
N ASP A 129 12.31 17.19 4.02
CA ASP A 129 13.28 17.60 5.03
C ASP A 129 14.68 17.69 4.44
N GLU A 130 15.07 16.73 3.61
CA GLU A 130 16.37 16.77 2.94
C GLU A 130 16.48 17.98 2.04
N GLY A 131 15.42 18.30 1.30
CA GLY A 131 15.36 19.50 0.49
C GLY A 131 15.53 20.76 1.30
N SER A 132 14.82 20.84 2.42
CA SER A 132 14.89 21.98 3.33
C SER A 132 16.28 22.14 3.95
N LYS A 133 16.89 21.03 4.35
CA LYS A 133 18.24 21.04 4.91
C LYS A 133 19.27 21.52 3.91
N ASN A 134 19.15 21.07 2.66
CA ASN A 134 20.06 21.51 1.61
C ASN A 134 19.93 23.00 1.34
N GLU A 135 18.72 23.52 1.36
CA GLU A 135 18.49 24.95 1.21
C GLU A 135 19.07 25.74 2.38
N ALA A 136 18.96 25.21 3.59
CA ALA A 136 19.45 25.87 4.79
C ALA A 136 20.97 25.92 4.84
N THR A 137 21.67 24.96 4.22
CA THR A 137 23.14 24.94 4.23
C THR A 137 23.76 25.79 3.14
N GLU A 138 22.98 26.24 2.20
CA GLU A 138 23.45 27.14 1.16
C GLU A 138 23.36 28.59 1.61
#